data_fc7cadb7f29dc219ac65a1c79d35b380
#
_entry.id   fc7cadb7f29dc219ac65a1c79d35b380
#
_cell.length_a   1.000
_cell.length_b   1.000
_cell.length_c   1.000
_cell.angle_alpha   90.00
_cell.angle_beta   90.00
_cell.angle_gamma   90.00
#
_symmetry.space_group_name_H-M   'P 1'
#
loop_
_entity.id
_entity.type
_entity.pdbx_description
1 polymer ?
#
loop_
_entity_poly.entity_id
_entity_poly.type
_entity_poly.pdbx_seq_one_letter_code
_entity_poly.pdbx_strand_id
1 'polypeptide(L)'
;MTDPLYSGDCVFLRGLTAECIIGFIDWERRVRQTVVIDLEVPVDCRRAAETDEVADTVDYKKVAKRVLAFIEASEFKLVETLAHRLAMTLLEEFGLEWVRLEVNKPGAIRNSRDVGIKLVRSRADLTPAAASRTSA
;
A
#
# COMPACT_ATOMS: atom_id res chain seq x y z
N MET A 1 7.88 -5.59 -23.13
CA MET A 1 7.55 -6.84 -22.44
C MET A 1 6.60 -6.59 -21.29
N THR A 2 5.54 -7.32 -21.22
CA THR A 2 4.55 -7.15 -20.15
C THR A 2 5.06 -7.78 -18.87
N ASP A 3 5.11 -7.02 -17.80
CA ASP A 3 5.44 -7.56 -16.48
C ASP A 3 4.24 -8.40 -16.00
N PRO A 4 4.45 -9.71 -15.68
CA PRO A 4 3.36 -10.56 -15.22
C PRO A 4 2.65 -10.02 -13.97
N LEU A 5 3.30 -9.19 -13.18
CA LEU A 5 2.67 -8.57 -12.01
C LEU A 5 1.62 -7.53 -12.38
N TYR A 6 1.63 -7.05 -13.62
CA TYR A 6 0.71 -6.03 -14.08
C TYR A 6 -0.31 -6.55 -15.07
N SER A 7 -0.30 -7.84 -15.35
CA SER A 7 -1.28 -8.45 -16.25
C SER A 7 -2.43 -9.02 -15.46
N GLY A 8 -3.62 -9.01 -16.07
CA GLY A 8 -4.82 -9.55 -15.44
C GLY A 8 -5.63 -8.50 -14.71
N ASP A 9 -6.65 -8.99 -14.05
CA ASP A 9 -7.61 -8.13 -13.37
C ASP A 9 -7.08 -7.67 -12.02
N CYS A 10 -7.48 -6.48 -11.61
CA CYS A 10 -7.13 -5.98 -10.28
C CYS A 10 -8.28 -5.17 -9.69
N VAL A 11 -8.31 -5.13 -8.37
CA VAL A 11 -9.13 -4.17 -7.63
C VAL A 11 -8.26 -2.96 -7.38
N PHE A 12 -8.82 -1.77 -7.54
CA PHE A 12 -8.10 -0.56 -7.20
C PHE A 12 -8.88 0.26 -6.18
N LEU A 13 -8.13 0.95 -5.33
CA LEU A 13 -8.66 1.95 -4.41
C LEU A 13 -7.88 3.22 -4.65
N ARG A 14 -8.58 4.33 -4.80
CA ARG A 14 -7.96 5.64 -5.03
C ARG A 14 -8.44 6.65 -4.04
N GLY A 15 -7.52 7.47 -3.57
CA GLY A 15 -7.86 8.58 -2.70
C GLY A 15 -8.20 8.21 -1.26
N LEU A 16 -7.70 7.06 -0.78
CA LEU A 16 -7.83 6.75 0.64
C LEU A 16 -7.00 7.75 1.43
N THR A 17 -7.67 8.53 2.26
CA THR A 17 -7.05 9.64 2.97
C THR A 17 -7.02 9.36 4.47
N ALA A 18 -5.85 9.55 5.07
CA ALA A 18 -5.66 9.34 6.50
C ALA A 18 -4.66 10.34 7.05
N GLU A 19 -4.65 10.51 8.36
CA GLU A 19 -3.69 11.37 9.03
C GLU A 19 -2.78 10.54 9.91
N CYS A 20 -1.49 10.89 9.92
CA CYS A 20 -0.49 10.20 10.73
C CYS A 20 0.69 11.14 11.00
N ILE A 21 1.57 10.68 11.87
CA ILE A 21 2.85 11.35 12.09
C ILE A 21 3.81 10.82 11.02
N ILE A 22 4.29 11.69 10.15
CA ILE A 22 5.15 11.31 9.04
C ILE A 22 6.11 12.43 8.73
N GLY A 23 7.40 12.09 8.59
CA GLY A 23 8.43 13.05 8.28
C GLY A 23 9.55 13.03 9.32
N PHE A 24 10.73 13.53 8.95
CA PHE A 24 11.91 13.50 9.82
C PHE A 24 12.27 14.87 10.41
N ILE A 25 11.61 15.93 9.98
CA ILE A 25 11.83 17.28 10.50
C ILE A 25 11.18 17.42 11.87
N ASP A 26 11.79 18.13 12.80
CA ASP A 26 11.31 18.20 14.18
C ASP A 26 9.82 18.51 14.32
N TRP A 27 9.32 19.51 13.59
CA TRP A 27 7.90 19.86 13.70
C TRP A 27 6.99 18.74 13.18
N GLU A 28 7.46 17.96 12.20
CA GLU A 28 6.70 16.85 11.64
C GLU A 28 6.48 15.74 12.65
N ARG A 29 7.35 15.60 13.65
CA ARG A 29 7.21 14.59 14.70
C ARG A 29 6.12 14.94 15.71
N ARG A 30 5.59 16.14 15.66
CA ARG A 30 4.65 16.66 16.65
C ARG A 30 3.24 16.89 16.11
N VAL A 31 3.03 16.76 14.83
CA VAL A 31 1.75 17.03 14.19
C VAL A 31 1.34 15.87 13.30
N ARG A 32 0.04 15.72 13.14
CA ARG A 32 -0.49 14.74 12.20
C ARG A 32 -0.61 15.40 10.83
N GLN A 33 -0.22 14.70 9.82
CA GLN A 33 -0.26 15.16 8.44
C GLN A 33 -1.09 14.22 7.59
N THR A 34 -1.70 14.74 6.55
CA THR A 34 -2.51 13.96 5.62
C THR A 34 -1.63 13.21 4.64
N VAL A 35 -1.93 11.93 4.44
CA VAL A 35 -1.41 11.14 3.34
C VAL A 35 -2.58 10.58 2.55
N VAL A 36 -2.37 10.38 1.25
CA VAL A 36 -3.38 9.83 0.35
C VAL A 36 -2.82 8.59 -0.30
N ILE A 37 -3.57 7.50 -0.25
CA ILE A 37 -3.13 6.20 -0.73
C ILE A 37 -3.96 5.78 -1.94
N ASP A 38 -3.26 5.39 -3.00
CA ASP A 38 -3.85 4.68 -4.13
C ASP A 38 -3.22 3.29 -4.16
N LEU A 39 -4.02 2.27 -4.40
CA LEU A 39 -3.48 0.92 -4.46
C LEU A 39 -4.22 0.05 -5.47
N GLU A 40 -3.53 -0.98 -5.93
CA GLU A 40 -4.07 -2.03 -6.79
C GLU A 40 -3.66 -3.38 -6.23
N VAL A 41 -4.59 -4.32 -6.20
CA VAL A 41 -4.35 -5.69 -5.77
C VAL A 41 -4.95 -6.66 -6.77
N PRO A 42 -4.36 -7.85 -6.96
CA PRO A 42 -4.86 -8.79 -7.96
C PRO A 42 -6.19 -9.40 -7.56
N VAL A 43 -7.02 -9.69 -8.54
CA VAL A 43 -8.27 -10.41 -8.36
C VAL A 43 -8.56 -11.21 -9.63
N ASP A 44 -9.24 -12.35 -9.46
CA ASP A 44 -9.75 -13.10 -10.60
C ASP A 44 -11.23 -12.82 -10.76
N CYS A 45 -11.55 -11.86 -11.62
CA CYS A 45 -12.95 -11.47 -11.86
C CYS A 45 -13.77 -12.57 -12.52
N ARG A 46 -13.12 -13.52 -13.22
CA ARG A 46 -13.83 -14.62 -13.86
C ARG A 46 -14.48 -15.52 -12.82
N ARG A 47 -13.71 -15.84 -11.78
CA ARG A 47 -14.22 -16.69 -10.69
C ARG A 47 -15.34 -15.99 -9.92
N ALA A 48 -15.12 -14.75 -9.56
CA ALA A 48 -16.13 -13.96 -8.86
C ALA A 48 -17.41 -13.82 -9.69
N ALA A 49 -17.28 -13.66 -11.00
CA ALA A 49 -18.41 -13.53 -11.90
C ALA A 49 -19.23 -14.82 -12.03
N GLU A 50 -18.59 -15.98 -11.86
CA GLU A 50 -19.28 -17.26 -11.90
C GLU A 50 -20.13 -17.52 -10.67
N THR A 51 -19.64 -17.12 -9.50
CA THR A 51 -20.29 -17.44 -8.23
C THR A 51 -21.07 -16.28 -7.64
N ASP A 52 -20.67 -15.05 -7.98
CA ASP A 52 -21.21 -13.82 -7.39
C ASP A 52 -21.09 -13.81 -5.86
N GLU A 53 -20.04 -14.47 -5.34
CA GLU A 53 -19.79 -14.58 -3.90
C GLU A 53 -18.55 -13.78 -3.49
N VAL A 54 -18.66 -13.05 -2.39
CA VAL A 54 -17.55 -12.24 -1.86
C VAL A 54 -16.34 -13.09 -1.51
N ALA A 55 -16.54 -14.35 -1.15
CA ALA A 55 -15.44 -15.28 -0.84
C ALA A 55 -14.52 -15.54 -2.02
N ASP A 56 -15.00 -15.31 -3.24
CA ASP A 56 -14.22 -15.56 -4.46
C ASP A 56 -13.58 -14.29 -5.03
N THR A 57 -13.52 -13.24 -4.25
CA THR A 57 -12.90 -11.98 -4.65
C THR A 57 -12.13 -11.37 -3.48
N VAL A 58 -11.54 -10.21 -3.72
CA VAL A 58 -10.89 -9.42 -2.66
C VAL A 58 -11.94 -8.49 -2.07
N ASP A 59 -12.13 -8.57 -0.75
CA ASP A 59 -13.02 -7.65 -0.06
C ASP A 59 -12.32 -6.31 0.14
N TYR A 60 -12.56 -5.38 -0.78
CA TYR A 60 -11.88 -4.09 -0.77
C TYR A 60 -12.26 -3.22 0.45
N LYS A 61 -13.39 -3.48 1.09
CA LYS A 61 -13.75 -2.76 2.32
C LYS A 61 -12.81 -3.14 3.46
N LYS A 62 -12.46 -4.42 3.56
CA LYS A 62 -11.51 -4.90 4.57
C LYS A 62 -10.11 -4.37 4.29
N VAL A 63 -9.71 -4.34 3.02
CA VAL A 63 -8.41 -3.78 2.62
C VAL A 63 -8.34 -2.31 3.00
N ALA A 64 -9.36 -1.53 2.63
CA ALA A 64 -9.41 -0.10 2.95
C ALA A 64 -9.33 0.15 4.46
N LYS A 65 -10.10 -0.60 5.23
CA LYS A 65 -10.11 -0.49 6.69
C LYS A 65 -8.74 -0.77 7.29
N ARG A 66 -8.06 -1.80 6.78
CA ARG A 66 -6.73 -2.16 7.27
C ARG A 66 -5.69 -1.10 6.91
N VAL A 67 -5.75 -0.57 5.70
CA VAL A 67 -4.87 0.51 5.25
C VAL A 67 -5.00 1.73 6.17
N LEU A 68 -6.23 2.16 6.41
CA LEU A 68 -6.48 3.33 7.26
C LEU A 68 -5.97 3.09 8.69
N ALA A 69 -6.25 1.94 9.26
CA ALA A 69 -5.79 1.61 10.61
C ALA A 69 -4.27 1.59 10.71
N PHE A 70 -3.62 1.01 9.71
CA PHE A 70 -2.15 0.96 9.67
C PHE A 70 -1.55 2.36 9.64
N ILE A 71 -2.06 3.21 8.76
CA ILE A 71 -1.54 4.56 8.58
C ILE A 71 -1.77 5.41 9.85
N GLU A 72 -2.97 5.38 10.38
CA GLU A 72 -3.32 6.18 11.55
C GLU A 72 -2.47 5.84 12.78
N ALA A 73 -2.02 4.59 12.89
CA ALA A 73 -1.17 4.14 13.98
C ALA A 73 0.33 4.37 13.72
N SER A 74 0.72 4.78 12.51
CA SER A 74 2.12 4.86 12.13
C SER A 74 2.77 6.21 12.51
N GLU A 75 4.10 6.16 12.73
CA GLU A 75 4.92 7.34 13.04
C GLU A 75 6.26 7.28 12.34
N PHE A 76 6.25 6.86 11.08
CA PHE A 76 7.48 6.72 10.32
C PHE A 76 8.09 8.06 9.93
N LYS A 77 9.40 8.09 9.80
CA LYS A 77 10.09 9.28 9.35
C LYS A 77 10.07 9.44 7.84
N LEU A 78 10.04 8.33 7.12
CA LEU A 78 10.13 8.32 5.66
C LEU A 78 8.88 7.75 5.03
N VAL A 79 8.43 8.38 3.96
CA VAL A 79 7.30 7.88 3.15
C VAL A 79 7.64 6.52 2.55
N GLU A 80 8.91 6.31 2.20
CA GLU A 80 9.42 5.03 1.70
C GLU A 80 9.17 3.90 2.70
N THR A 81 9.42 4.15 3.98
CA THR A 81 9.21 3.16 5.04
C THR A 81 7.71 2.86 5.19
N LEU A 82 6.91 3.90 5.21
CA LEU A 82 5.45 3.75 5.30
C LEU A 82 4.93 2.89 4.16
N ALA A 83 5.33 3.22 2.93
CA ALA A 83 4.87 2.50 1.74
C ALA A 83 5.31 1.04 1.74
N HIS A 84 6.57 0.77 2.02
CA HIS A 84 7.09 -0.59 2.04
C HIS A 84 6.40 -1.44 3.11
N ARG A 85 6.32 -0.94 4.33
CA ARG A 85 5.72 -1.70 5.42
C ARG A 85 4.23 -1.93 5.24
N LEU A 86 3.53 -0.94 4.69
CA LEU A 86 2.12 -1.11 4.37
C LEU A 86 1.95 -2.21 3.32
N ALA A 87 2.76 -2.19 2.26
CA ALA A 87 2.70 -3.20 1.22
C ALA A 87 2.94 -4.61 1.77
N MET A 88 3.96 -4.78 2.61
CA MET A 88 4.26 -6.08 3.22
C MET A 88 3.13 -6.57 4.11
N THR A 89 2.54 -5.67 4.88
CA THR A 89 1.39 -6.00 5.73
C THR A 89 0.21 -6.51 4.90
N LEU A 90 -0.09 -5.83 3.80
CA LEU A 90 -1.21 -6.23 2.95
C LEU A 90 -0.95 -7.58 2.27
N LEU A 91 0.28 -7.80 1.80
CA LEU A 91 0.65 -9.09 1.19
C LEU A 91 0.45 -10.25 2.17
N GLU A 92 0.91 -10.09 3.40
CA GLU A 92 0.79 -11.15 4.41
C GLU A 92 -0.65 -11.37 4.85
N GLU A 93 -1.33 -10.29 5.22
CA GLU A 93 -2.65 -10.44 5.86
C GLU A 93 -3.74 -10.84 4.88
N PHE A 94 -3.64 -10.44 3.63
CA PHE A 94 -4.64 -10.77 2.61
C PHE A 94 -4.21 -11.85 1.63
N GLY A 95 -3.01 -12.41 1.82
CA GLY A 95 -2.51 -13.48 0.96
C GLY A 95 -2.39 -13.09 -0.51
N LEU A 96 -2.02 -11.85 -0.78
CA LEU A 96 -1.95 -11.33 -2.14
C LEU A 96 -0.70 -11.78 -2.87
N GLU A 97 -0.80 -11.96 -4.19
CA GLU A 97 0.36 -12.24 -5.02
C GLU A 97 1.24 -11.00 -5.22
N TRP A 98 0.61 -9.85 -5.32
CA TRP A 98 1.31 -8.58 -5.44
C TRP A 98 0.41 -7.44 -4.96
N VAL A 99 1.04 -6.30 -4.68
CA VAL A 99 0.35 -5.04 -4.43
C VAL A 99 1.14 -3.91 -5.06
N ARG A 100 0.44 -3.02 -5.74
CA ARG A 100 0.99 -1.76 -6.24
C ARG A 100 0.44 -0.67 -5.36
N LEU A 101 1.31 0.20 -4.90
CA LEU A 101 0.96 1.19 -3.88
C LEU A 101 1.55 2.54 -4.24
N GLU A 102 0.75 3.58 -4.06
CA GLU A 102 1.20 4.95 -4.19
C GLU A 102 0.85 5.68 -2.91
N VAL A 103 1.86 6.25 -2.26
CA VAL A 103 1.68 7.06 -1.06
C VAL A 103 2.01 8.49 -1.42
N ASN A 104 1.02 9.36 -1.34
CA ASN A 104 1.14 10.78 -1.65
C ASN A 104 1.10 11.57 -0.35
N LYS A 105 2.06 12.48 -0.20
CA LYS A 105 2.11 13.43 0.92
C LYS A 105 1.86 14.82 0.33
N PRO A 106 0.58 15.17 0.09
CA PRO A 106 0.26 16.39 -0.67
C PRO A 106 0.76 17.63 0.05
N GLY A 107 1.28 18.56 -0.74
CA GLY A 107 1.77 19.84 -0.22
C GLY A 107 3.10 19.78 0.51
N ALA A 108 3.79 18.63 0.51
CA ALA A 108 5.08 18.52 1.22
C ALA A 108 6.18 19.31 0.55
N ILE A 109 6.08 19.55 -0.76
CA ILE A 109 7.04 20.35 -1.51
C ILE A 109 6.33 21.60 -2.02
N ARG A 110 6.90 22.75 -1.72
CA ARG A 110 6.38 24.03 -2.19
C ARG A 110 6.35 24.05 -3.72
N ASN A 111 5.25 24.51 -4.28
CA ASN A 111 5.01 24.58 -5.71
C ASN A 111 4.77 23.22 -6.39
N SER A 112 4.64 22.14 -5.60
CA SER A 112 4.21 20.85 -6.10
C SER A 112 2.93 20.45 -5.38
N ARG A 113 1.90 20.06 -6.13
CA ARG A 113 0.65 19.58 -5.54
C ARG A 113 0.85 18.23 -4.86
N ASP A 114 1.54 17.34 -5.54
CA ASP A 114 1.71 15.96 -5.11
C ASP A 114 3.17 15.58 -5.05
N VAL A 115 3.55 14.87 -4.01
CA VAL A 115 4.88 14.26 -3.89
C VAL A 115 4.75 12.99 -3.07
N GLY A 116 5.43 11.94 -3.50
CA GLY A 116 5.33 10.68 -2.78
C GLY A 116 6.12 9.57 -3.43
N ILE A 117 5.71 8.34 -3.11
CA ILE A 117 6.39 7.11 -3.49
C ILE A 117 5.40 6.20 -4.21
N LYS A 118 5.86 5.60 -5.30
CA LYS A 118 5.18 4.48 -5.96
C LYS A 118 6.05 3.26 -5.82
N LEU A 119 5.46 2.13 -5.45
CA LEU A 119 6.19 0.87 -5.40
C LEU A 119 5.27 -0.30 -5.71
N VAL A 120 5.88 -1.42 -6.06
CA VAL A 120 5.19 -2.69 -6.17
C VAL A 120 5.98 -3.71 -5.35
N ARG A 121 5.25 -4.57 -4.65
CA ARG A 121 5.83 -5.68 -3.88
C ARG A 121 5.06 -6.94 -4.20
N SER A 122 5.75 -8.06 -4.15
CA SER A 122 5.16 -9.37 -4.44
C SER A 122 5.53 -10.36 -3.33
N ARG A 123 4.99 -11.56 -3.43
CA ARG A 123 5.27 -12.61 -2.46
C ARG A 123 6.76 -12.93 -2.35
N ALA A 124 7.53 -12.71 -3.42
CA ALA A 124 8.97 -12.90 -3.38
C ALA A 124 9.66 -12.00 -2.34
N ASP A 125 9.08 -10.83 -2.06
CA ASP A 125 9.62 -9.91 -1.07
C ASP A 125 9.43 -10.39 0.38
N LEU A 126 8.57 -11.39 0.58
CA LEU A 126 8.30 -11.98 1.89
C LEU A 126 9.18 -13.19 2.17
N THR A 127 9.99 -13.62 1.22
CA THR A 127 10.79 -14.85 1.36
C THR A 127 11.91 -14.68 2.39
N PRO A 128 12.32 -15.78 3.06
CA PRO A 128 13.47 -15.72 3.98
C PRO A 128 14.75 -15.20 3.34
N ALA A 129 14.96 -15.46 2.03
CA ALA A 129 16.13 -14.97 1.32
C ALA A 129 16.18 -13.45 1.27
N ALA A 130 15.05 -12.79 1.04
CA ALA A 130 14.95 -11.34 1.07
C ALA A 130 15.19 -10.80 2.47
N ALA A 131 14.63 -11.45 3.50
CA ALA A 131 14.83 -11.08 4.89
C ALA A 131 16.30 -11.20 5.30
N SER A 132 16.99 -12.26 4.87
CA SER A 132 18.40 -12.45 5.15
C SER A 132 19.26 -11.34 4.58
N ARG A 133 18.95 -10.88 3.38
CA ARG A 133 19.69 -9.79 2.74
C ARG A 133 19.52 -8.47 3.46
N THR A 134 18.36 -8.23 4.03
CA THR A 134 18.11 -6.99 4.74
C THR A 134 18.71 -6.96 6.14
N SER A 135 18.96 -8.11 6.72
CA SER A 135 19.55 -8.22 8.06
C SER A 135 21.08 -8.19 8.05
N ALA A 136 21.69 -8.28 6.89
CA ALA A 136 23.14 -8.19 6.74
C ALA A 136 23.61 -6.73 6.69
#